data_1bda3423e64662e0cff05c37773570ce
#
_entry.id   1bda3423e64662e0cff05c37773570ce
#
_cell.length_a   1.000
_cell.length_b   1.000
_cell.length_c   1.000
_cell.angle_alpha   90.00
_cell.angle_beta   90.00
_cell.angle_gamma   90.00
#
_symmetry.space_group_name_H-M   'P 1'
#
loop_
_entity.id
_entity.type
_entity.pdbx_description
1 polymer ?
#
loop_
_entity_poly.entity_id
_entity_poly.type
_entity_poly.pdbx_seq_one_letter_code
_entity_poly.pdbx_strand_id
1 'polypeptide(L)'
;LVGSEMCIRDSLADRKKLKTPNGMILGTPGSGKSFSAKRSIVGVFLNTKDDILICDPEAEYFPLVNRLEGQVIKISPTSTQYVNPMDINLNYSEEENPLALKSDFVLSFCELIMGSKTGLEAIEKTVIDRAVQKIYQPYFADPRPENMPILSDLMAALTAQHIPEADRVAQALDLYVNLSLIHISEPTRLDVIS
;
A
#
# COMPACT_ATOMS: atom_id res chain seq x y z
N LEU A 1 29.08 -32.37 25.70
CA LEU A 1 27.93 -32.32 24.77
C LEU A 1 26.57 -32.54 25.43
N VAL A 2 26.36 -32.03 26.63
CA VAL A 2 25.11 -32.23 27.37
C VAL A 2 24.26 -30.94 27.41
N GLY A 3 24.70 -29.87 26.78
CA GLY A 3 24.02 -28.57 26.86
C GLY A 3 23.21 -28.13 25.62
N SER A 4 23.34 -28.80 24.48
CA SER A 4 22.76 -28.30 23.23
C SER A 4 21.37 -28.85 22.88
N GLU A 5 20.96 -29.95 23.47
CA GLU A 5 19.68 -30.57 23.13
C GLU A 5 18.45 -29.98 23.83
N MET A 6 18.65 -29.22 24.91
CA MET A 6 17.50 -28.62 25.65
C MET A 6 16.94 -27.35 25.04
N CYS A 7 17.56 -26.79 23.98
CA CYS A 7 17.13 -25.53 23.38
C CYS A 7 16.44 -25.68 22.02
N ILE A 8 16.40 -26.89 21.45
CA ILE A 8 15.73 -27.13 20.15
C ILE A 8 14.32 -27.69 20.45
N ARG A 9 13.33 -26.79 20.50
CA ARG A 9 11.94 -27.18 20.39
C ARG A 9 11.51 -27.01 18.94
N ASP A 10 11.42 -28.10 18.22
CA ASP A 10 10.83 -28.12 16.90
C ASP A 10 9.31 -28.02 17.05
N SER A 11 8.74 -26.90 16.70
CA SER A 11 7.30 -26.75 16.55
C SER A 11 6.94 -26.58 15.09
N LEU A 12 6.16 -27.51 14.58
CA LEU A 12 5.57 -27.42 13.25
C LEU A 12 4.25 -26.64 13.37
N ALA A 13 4.16 -25.47 12.75
CA ALA A 13 2.96 -24.66 12.75
C ALA A 13 2.53 -24.35 11.30
N ASP A 14 1.28 -24.68 11.00
CA ASP A 14 0.64 -24.23 9.76
C ASP A 14 0.07 -22.82 9.98
N ARG A 15 0.68 -21.83 9.32
CA ARG A 15 0.29 -20.43 9.45
C ARG A 15 -1.18 -20.17 9.11
N LYS A 16 -1.74 -20.88 8.12
CA LYS A 16 -3.15 -20.75 7.72
C LYS A 16 -4.14 -21.17 8.80
N LYS A 17 -3.69 -21.98 9.79
CA LYS A 17 -4.51 -22.42 10.92
C LYS A 17 -4.40 -21.53 12.16
N LEU A 18 -3.52 -20.53 12.12
CA LEU A 18 -3.36 -19.57 13.22
C LEU A 18 -4.42 -18.47 13.11
N LYS A 19 -4.96 -18.02 14.24
CA LYS A 19 -5.89 -16.87 14.31
C LYS A 19 -5.24 -15.58 13.78
N THR A 20 -3.94 -15.40 14.06
CA THR A 20 -3.13 -14.27 13.65
C THR A 20 -1.84 -14.83 13.03
N PRO A 21 -1.77 -15.00 11.72
CA PRO A 21 -0.65 -15.64 11.03
C PRO A 21 0.60 -14.76 10.93
N ASN A 22 0.69 -13.69 11.73
CA ASN A 22 1.84 -12.81 11.76
C ASN A 22 3.06 -13.51 12.34
N GLY A 23 4.24 -13.21 11.82
CA GLY A 23 5.51 -13.76 12.26
C GLY A 23 6.62 -12.72 12.25
N MET A 24 7.62 -12.92 13.10
CA MET A 24 8.82 -12.09 13.15
C MET A 24 10.06 -12.98 13.10
N ILE A 25 11.05 -12.59 12.29
CA ILE A 25 12.33 -13.26 12.20
C ILE A 25 13.38 -12.38 12.86
N LEU A 26 13.87 -12.81 14.02
CA LEU A 26 14.89 -12.10 14.80
C LEU A 26 16.23 -12.80 14.73
N GLY A 27 17.28 -12.00 14.75
CA GLY A 27 18.67 -12.53 14.78
C GLY A 27 19.69 -11.41 14.63
N THR A 28 20.91 -11.67 15.04
CA THR A 28 22.04 -10.76 14.85
C THR A 28 22.39 -10.58 13.37
N PRO A 29 23.12 -9.54 12.99
CA PRO A 29 23.67 -9.41 11.63
C PRO A 29 24.43 -10.68 11.23
N GLY A 30 24.25 -11.14 10.00
CA GLY A 30 24.88 -12.36 9.48
C GLY A 30 24.26 -13.70 9.92
N SER A 31 23.21 -13.69 10.76
CA SER A 31 22.57 -14.93 11.26
C SER A 31 21.67 -15.65 10.22
N GLY A 32 21.55 -15.13 9.01
CA GLY A 32 20.75 -15.76 7.96
C GLY A 32 19.28 -15.40 7.95
N LYS A 33 18.86 -14.30 8.58
CA LYS A 33 17.45 -13.83 8.59
C LYS A 33 16.86 -13.69 7.18
N SER A 34 17.53 -12.95 6.29
CA SER A 34 17.08 -12.74 4.91
C SER A 34 17.05 -14.06 4.13
N PHE A 35 18.00 -14.97 4.39
CA PHE A 35 18.00 -16.29 3.78
C PHE A 35 16.78 -17.12 4.24
N SER A 36 16.47 -17.11 5.53
CA SER A 36 15.32 -17.81 6.09
C SER A 36 14.00 -17.26 5.52
N ALA A 37 13.89 -15.94 5.39
CA ALA A 37 12.73 -15.28 4.77
C ALA A 37 12.58 -15.67 3.30
N LYS A 38 13.67 -15.60 2.51
CA LYS A 38 13.69 -16.02 1.10
C LYS A 38 13.28 -17.49 0.92
N ARG A 39 13.79 -18.37 1.78
CA ARG A 39 13.40 -19.79 1.79
C ARG A 39 11.91 -19.97 2.06
N SER A 40 11.35 -19.23 3.01
CA SER A 40 9.92 -19.26 3.33
C SER A 40 9.07 -18.79 2.15
N ILE A 41 9.47 -17.69 1.48
CA ILE A 41 8.81 -17.16 0.27
C ILE A 41 8.80 -18.21 -0.84
N VAL A 42 9.93 -18.82 -1.15
CA VAL A 42 10.01 -19.89 -2.15
C VAL A 42 9.12 -21.07 -1.75
N GLY A 43 9.09 -21.42 -0.47
CA GLY A 43 8.23 -22.50 0.03
C GLY A 43 6.75 -22.21 -0.19
N VAL A 44 6.29 -20.98 0.05
CA VAL A 44 4.91 -20.55 -0.23
C VAL A 44 4.63 -20.57 -1.72
N PHE A 45 5.51 -19.99 -2.53
CA PHE A 45 5.37 -19.91 -3.99
C PHE A 45 5.22 -21.29 -4.64
N LEU A 46 6.02 -22.27 -4.20
CA LEU A 46 6.00 -23.62 -4.79
C LEU A 46 4.84 -24.51 -4.30
N ASN A 47 4.29 -24.24 -3.13
CA ASN A 47 3.30 -25.14 -2.50
C ASN A 47 1.89 -24.54 -2.41
N THR A 48 1.69 -23.27 -2.75
CA THR A 48 0.38 -22.62 -2.67
C THR A 48 0.10 -21.81 -3.94
N LYS A 49 -1.12 -21.31 -4.05
CA LYS A 49 -1.53 -20.34 -5.07
C LYS A 49 -1.74 -18.95 -4.45
N ASP A 50 -1.12 -18.71 -3.31
CA ASP A 50 -1.29 -17.44 -2.61
C ASP A 50 -0.42 -16.36 -3.28
N ASP A 51 -0.94 -15.15 -3.31
CA ASP A 51 -0.19 -13.96 -3.74
C ASP A 51 0.88 -13.62 -2.69
N ILE A 52 2.06 -13.19 -3.16
CA ILE A 52 3.18 -12.82 -2.30
C ILE A 52 3.53 -11.35 -2.57
N LEU A 53 3.34 -10.51 -1.56
CA LEU A 53 3.72 -9.10 -1.59
C LEU A 53 4.94 -8.88 -0.71
N ILE A 54 5.98 -8.25 -1.26
CA ILE A 54 7.23 -7.96 -0.55
C ILE A 54 7.46 -6.45 -0.54
N CYS A 55 7.51 -5.86 0.65
CA CYS A 55 8.01 -4.49 0.83
C CYS A 55 9.49 -4.56 1.21
N ASP A 56 10.37 -4.12 0.30
CA ASP A 56 11.81 -4.30 0.39
C ASP A 56 12.56 -2.97 0.23
N PRO A 57 12.76 -2.22 1.32
CA PRO A 57 13.45 -0.93 1.25
C PRO A 57 14.95 -1.05 0.91
N GLU A 58 15.56 -2.22 1.09
CA GLU A 58 16.99 -2.47 0.86
C GLU A 58 17.27 -3.14 -0.48
N ALA A 59 16.25 -3.48 -1.26
CA ALA A 59 16.34 -4.15 -2.57
C ALA A 59 17.08 -5.50 -2.54
N GLU A 60 17.02 -6.24 -1.42
CA GLU A 60 17.66 -7.55 -1.26
C GLU A 60 16.91 -8.69 -1.97
N TYR A 61 15.61 -8.52 -2.23
CA TYR A 61 14.72 -9.56 -2.79
C TYR A 61 14.59 -9.48 -4.31
N PHE A 62 15.05 -8.42 -4.94
CA PHE A 62 14.99 -8.22 -6.38
C PHE A 62 15.46 -9.45 -7.20
N PRO A 63 16.64 -10.08 -6.92
CA PRO A 63 17.07 -11.24 -7.68
C PRO A 63 16.17 -12.47 -7.52
N LEU A 64 15.54 -12.63 -6.34
CA LEU A 64 14.59 -13.71 -6.08
C LEU A 64 13.31 -13.50 -6.88
N VAL A 65 12.74 -12.29 -6.82
CA VAL A 65 11.49 -11.95 -7.51
C VAL A 65 11.65 -12.12 -9.02
N ASN A 66 12.74 -11.62 -9.61
CA ASN A 66 13.03 -11.82 -11.03
C ASN A 66 13.15 -13.30 -11.41
N ARG A 67 13.72 -14.13 -10.55
CA ARG A 67 13.88 -15.55 -10.81
C ARG A 67 12.57 -16.33 -10.74
N LEU A 68 11.61 -15.80 -9.98
CA LEU A 68 10.24 -16.33 -9.89
C LEU A 68 9.29 -15.68 -10.90
N GLU A 69 9.81 -14.88 -11.84
CA GLU A 69 9.05 -14.15 -12.87
C GLU A 69 8.01 -13.17 -12.28
N GLY A 70 8.29 -12.70 -11.06
CA GLY A 70 7.43 -11.74 -10.38
C GLY A 70 7.63 -10.31 -10.87
N GLN A 71 6.69 -9.44 -10.54
CA GLN A 71 6.75 -8.02 -10.85
C GLN A 71 7.51 -7.26 -9.77
N VAL A 72 8.41 -6.35 -10.16
CA VAL A 72 9.12 -5.44 -9.26
C VAL A 72 8.73 -4.02 -9.57
N ILE A 73 8.18 -3.33 -8.57
CA ILE A 73 7.82 -1.90 -8.66
C ILE A 73 8.83 -1.13 -7.82
N LYS A 74 9.57 -0.24 -8.46
CA LYS A 74 10.55 0.61 -7.77
C LYS A 74 9.93 1.97 -7.47
N ILE A 75 9.72 2.27 -6.19
CA ILE A 75 9.25 3.59 -5.74
C ILE A 75 10.49 4.40 -5.35
N SER A 76 10.83 5.38 -6.17
CA SER A 76 11.94 6.31 -5.93
C SER A 76 11.74 7.60 -6.71
N PRO A 77 12.39 8.72 -6.32
CA PRO A 77 12.27 9.99 -7.06
C PRO A 77 12.71 9.92 -8.52
N THR A 78 13.49 8.93 -8.90
CA THR A 78 14.01 8.72 -10.27
C THR A 78 13.33 7.56 -11.00
N SER A 79 12.30 6.97 -10.40
CA SER A 79 11.56 5.86 -11.02
C SER A 79 10.65 6.38 -12.13
N THR A 80 10.50 5.59 -13.17
CA THR A 80 9.48 5.78 -14.22
C THR A 80 8.20 4.97 -13.95
N GLN A 81 8.16 4.27 -12.81
CA GLN A 81 7.00 3.47 -12.40
C GLN A 81 6.23 4.26 -11.34
N TYR A 82 4.93 4.33 -11.51
CA TYR A 82 4.03 5.09 -10.65
C TYR A 82 2.96 4.17 -10.09
N VAL A 83 2.54 4.45 -8.86
CA VAL A 83 1.41 3.76 -8.22
C VAL A 83 0.36 4.82 -7.92
N ASN A 84 -0.83 4.66 -8.48
CA ASN A 84 -1.93 5.56 -8.17
C ASN A 84 -2.51 5.23 -6.79
N PRO A 85 -2.34 6.07 -5.74
CA PRO A 85 -2.89 5.80 -4.43
C PRO A 85 -4.42 5.87 -4.41
N MET A 86 -5.03 6.44 -5.47
CA MET A 86 -6.48 6.56 -5.61
C MET A 86 -7.09 5.34 -6.30
N ASP A 87 -6.31 4.35 -6.76
CA ASP A 87 -6.85 3.16 -7.39
C ASP A 87 -7.77 2.38 -6.44
N ILE A 88 -8.92 1.92 -6.95
CA ILE A 88 -9.95 1.22 -6.18
C ILE A 88 -10.31 -0.10 -6.87
N ASN A 89 -10.31 -1.18 -6.10
CA ASN A 89 -10.77 -2.47 -6.59
C ASN A 89 -12.24 -2.68 -6.18
N LEU A 90 -13.13 -2.70 -7.17
CA LEU A 90 -14.57 -2.91 -6.94
C LEU A 90 -14.92 -4.36 -6.56
N ASN A 91 -14.00 -5.30 -6.77
CA ASN A 91 -14.21 -6.73 -6.52
C ASN A 91 -13.63 -7.20 -5.17
N TYR A 92 -13.27 -6.29 -4.29
CA TYR A 92 -12.50 -6.62 -3.07
C TYR A 92 -13.30 -7.45 -2.06
N SER A 93 -14.59 -7.17 -1.87
CA SER A 93 -15.51 -8.04 -1.12
C SER A 93 -16.97 -7.69 -1.42
N GLU A 94 -17.85 -8.68 -1.31
CA GLU A 94 -19.30 -8.47 -1.46
C GLU A 94 -19.92 -7.78 -0.23
N GLU A 95 -19.23 -7.78 0.93
CA GLU A 95 -19.77 -7.32 2.22
C GLU A 95 -19.36 -5.89 2.59
N GLU A 96 -18.29 -5.34 1.99
CA GLU A 96 -17.76 -4.02 2.35
C GLU A 96 -17.94 -3.02 1.20
N ASN A 97 -18.31 -1.79 1.55
CA ASN A 97 -18.39 -0.69 0.59
C ASN A 97 -16.97 -0.26 0.16
N PRO A 98 -16.55 -0.51 -1.10
CA PRO A 98 -15.19 -0.18 -1.55
C PRO A 98 -14.84 1.30 -1.41
N LEU A 99 -15.85 2.19 -1.56
CA LEU A 99 -15.64 3.63 -1.41
C LEU A 99 -15.38 4.02 0.06
N ALA A 100 -16.04 3.38 1.02
CA ALA A 100 -15.80 3.64 2.44
C ALA A 100 -14.36 3.25 2.83
N LEU A 101 -13.92 2.06 2.43
CA LEU A 101 -12.54 1.61 2.64
C LEU A 101 -11.52 2.56 1.99
N LYS A 102 -11.82 3.03 0.78
CA LYS A 102 -10.96 3.99 0.10
C LYS A 102 -10.96 5.35 0.79
N SER A 103 -12.09 5.81 1.30
CA SER A 103 -12.16 7.05 2.09
C SER A 103 -11.30 6.97 3.35
N ASP A 104 -11.37 5.87 4.09
CA ASP A 104 -10.53 5.63 5.27
C ASP A 104 -9.04 5.58 4.93
N PHE A 105 -8.69 4.95 3.81
CA PHE A 105 -7.32 4.96 3.32
C PHE A 105 -6.85 6.38 2.99
N VAL A 106 -7.64 7.18 2.25
CA VAL A 106 -7.29 8.55 1.87
C VAL A 106 -7.18 9.45 3.10
N LEU A 107 -8.06 9.29 4.09
CA LEU A 107 -7.95 9.99 5.38
C LEU A 107 -6.61 9.69 6.07
N SER A 108 -6.25 8.42 6.18
CA SER A 108 -4.97 8.01 6.78
C SER A 108 -3.76 8.50 5.97
N PHE A 109 -3.87 8.51 4.65
CA PHE A 109 -2.84 9.02 3.75
C PHE A 109 -2.64 10.54 3.93
N CYS A 110 -3.72 11.32 3.97
CA CYS A 110 -3.66 12.76 4.22
C CYS A 110 -3.11 13.05 5.63
N GLU A 111 -3.47 12.26 6.64
CA GLU A 111 -2.95 12.39 8.00
C GLU A 111 -1.42 12.21 8.04
N LEU A 112 -0.89 11.22 7.34
CA LEU A 112 0.55 11.00 7.22
C LEU A 112 1.25 12.16 6.52
N ILE A 113 0.68 12.70 5.44
CA ILE A 113 1.24 13.82 4.69
C ILE A 113 1.25 15.09 5.52
N MET A 114 0.20 15.39 6.24
CA MET A 114 0.11 16.58 7.08
C MET A 114 1.02 16.51 8.30
N GLY A 115 1.48 15.33 8.70
CA GLY A 115 2.45 15.12 9.78
C GLY A 115 1.98 15.64 11.15
N SER A 116 0.68 15.77 11.37
CA SER A 116 0.12 16.25 12.62
C SER A 116 0.29 15.22 13.74
N LYS A 117 0.80 15.65 14.89
CA LYS A 117 0.92 14.80 16.09
C LYS A 117 -0.45 14.45 16.70
N THR A 118 -1.47 15.21 16.41
CA THR A 118 -2.84 15.08 16.95
C THR A 118 -3.81 14.46 15.96
N GLY A 119 -3.33 14.11 14.75
CA GLY A 119 -4.16 13.63 13.66
C GLY A 119 -4.91 14.74 12.92
N LEU A 120 -5.81 14.37 12.03
CA LEU A 120 -6.68 15.29 11.31
C LEU A 120 -7.81 15.80 12.20
N GLU A 121 -8.12 17.10 12.10
CA GLU A 121 -9.29 17.69 12.74
C GLU A 121 -10.59 17.18 12.12
N ALA A 122 -11.71 17.27 12.87
CA ALA A 122 -13.01 16.79 12.40
C ALA A 122 -13.47 17.46 11.10
N ILE A 123 -13.16 18.75 10.94
CA ILE A 123 -13.48 19.52 9.72
C ILE A 123 -12.63 19.03 8.56
N GLU A 124 -11.33 18.79 8.78
CA GLU A 124 -10.41 18.27 7.76
C GLU A 124 -10.85 16.89 7.26
N LYS A 125 -11.27 16.00 8.17
CA LYS A 125 -11.83 14.69 7.80
C LYS A 125 -13.09 14.84 6.94
N THR A 126 -13.97 15.77 7.30
CA THR A 126 -15.22 15.99 6.56
C THR A 126 -14.98 16.53 5.15
N VAL A 127 -14.03 17.47 4.97
CA VAL A 127 -13.75 18.03 3.64
C VAL A 127 -13.03 17.03 2.74
N ILE A 128 -12.16 16.17 3.32
CA ILE A 128 -11.51 15.08 2.59
C ILE A 128 -12.53 14.05 2.13
N ASP A 129 -13.39 13.55 3.04
CA ASP A 129 -14.41 12.55 2.69
C ASP A 129 -15.35 13.06 1.59
N ARG A 130 -15.81 14.31 1.69
CA ARG A 130 -16.63 14.95 0.66
C ARG A 130 -15.92 15.03 -0.68
N ALA A 131 -14.62 15.36 -0.70
CA ALA A 131 -13.83 15.39 -1.91
C ALA A 131 -13.70 13.98 -2.53
N VAL A 132 -13.41 12.97 -1.72
CA VAL A 132 -13.33 11.57 -2.15
C VAL A 132 -14.64 11.13 -2.78
N GLN A 133 -15.76 11.31 -2.11
CA GLN A 133 -17.07 10.95 -2.67
C GLN A 133 -17.33 11.60 -4.02
N LYS A 134 -16.94 12.86 -4.19
CA LYS A 134 -17.15 13.62 -5.43
C LYS A 134 -16.30 13.10 -6.59
N ILE A 135 -15.01 12.83 -6.37
CA ILE A 135 -14.09 12.44 -7.44
C ILE A 135 -14.32 11.03 -7.97
N TYR A 136 -14.92 10.15 -7.16
CA TYR A 136 -15.24 8.79 -7.61
C TYR A 136 -16.58 8.67 -8.35
N GLN A 137 -17.44 9.71 -8.35
CA GLN A 137 -18.72 9.67 -9.08
C GLN A 137 -18.57 9.32 -10.57
N PRO A 138 -17.63 9.91 -11.33
CA PRO A 138 -17.43 9.55 -12.74
C PRO A 138 -17.04 8.08 -12.93
N TYR A 139 -16.16 7.57 -12.06
CA TYR A 139 -15.71 6.18 -12.13
C TYR A 139 -16.84 5.18 -11.82
N PHE A 140 -17.69 5.46 -10.83
CA PHE A 140 -18.83 4.59 -10.52
C PHE A 140 -19.91 4.63 -11.60
N ALA A 141 -20.04 5.76 -12.31
CA ALA A 141 -20.98 5.87 -13.43
C ALA A 141 -20.48 5.08 -14.66
N ASP A 142 -19.17 5.04 -14.88
CA ASP A 142 -18.53 4.36 -16.01
C ASP A 142 -17.14 3.88 -15.56
N PRO A 143 -17.03 2.61 -15.09
CA PRO A 143 -15.82 2.08 -14.48
C PRO A 143 -14.74 1.73 -15.52
N ARG A 144 -14.18 2.75 -16.15
CA ARG A 144 -13.05 2.66 -17.06
C ARG A 144 -11.78 3.23 -16.43
N PRO A 145 -10.59 2.75 -16.81
CA PRO A 145 -9.32 3.27 -16.29
C PRO A 145 -9.17 4.79 -16.45
N GLU A 146 -9.70 5.36 -17.55
CA GLU A 146 -9.62 6.80 -17.83
C GLU A 146 -10.42 7.65 -16.82
N ASN A 147 -11.43 7.07 -16.19
CA ASN A 147 -12.27 7.73 -15.18
C ASN A 147 -11.76 7.50 -13.75
N MET A 148 -10.69 6.71 -13.58
CA MET A 148 -10.09 6.48 -12.27
C MET A 148 -9.46 7.79 -11.77
N PRO A 149 -9.87 8.29 -10.59
CA PRO A 149 -9.29 9.51 -10.05
C PRO A 149 -7.81 9.34 -9.70
N ILE A 150 -7.08 10.43 -9.77
CA ILE A 150 -5.68 10.55 -9.37
C ILE A 150 -5.54 11.58 -8.25
N LEU A 151 -4.35 11.69 -7.67
CA LEU A 151 -4.12 12.58 -6.54
C LEU A 151 -4.37 14.07 -6.87
N SER A 152 -4.12 14.49 -8.12
CA SER A 152 -4.43 15.84 -8.57
C SER A 152 -5.95 16.14 -8.59
N ASP A 153 -6.80 15.14 -8.84
CA ASP A 153 -8.24 15.31 -8.79
C ASP A 153 -8.72 15.54 -7.35
N LEU A 154 -8.12 14.83 -6.40
CA LEU A 154 -8.37 15.06 -4.98
C LEU A 154 -7.99 16.49 -4.57
N MET A 155 -6.80 16.94 -4.95
CA MET A 155 -6.34 18.30 -4.68
C MET A 155 -7.27 19.36 -5.29
N ALA A 156 -7.69 19.18 -6.54
CA ALA A 156 -8.61 20.08 -7.22
C ALA A 156 -10.00 20.08 -6.53
N ALA A 157 -10.50 18.92 -6.12
CA ALA A 157 -11.77 18.81 -5.42
C ALA A 157 -11.77 19.44 -4.02
N LEU A 158 -10.63 19.40 -3.32
CA LEU A 158 -10.43 20.09 -2.04
C LEU A 158 -10.41 21.61 -2.25
N THR A 159 -9.61 22.11 -3.16
CA THR A 159 -9.53 23.56 -3.49
C THR A 159 -10.88 24.13 -3.93
N ALA A 160 -11.66 23.35 -4.68
CA ALA A 160 -12.99 23.77 -5.14
C ALA A 160 -14.04 23.91 -4.02
N GLN A 161 -13.75 23.48 -2.80
CA GLN A 161 -14.65 23.68 -1.66
C GLN A 161 -14.58 25.09 -1.07
N HIS A 162 -13.49 25.82 -1.33
CA HIS A 162 -13.24 27.19 -0.81
C HIS A 162 -13.36 27.26 0.73
N ILE A 163 -12.84 26.25 1.41
CA ILE A 163 -12.83 26.14 2.89
C ILE A 163 -11.36 26.16 3.33
N PRO A 164 -10.96 27.00 4.31
CA PRO A 164 -9.55 27.11 4.73
C PRO A 164 -8.91 25.77 5.12
N GLU A 165 -9.65 24.87 5.75
CA GLU A 165 -9.19 23.56 6.14
C GLU A 165 -8.93 22.66 4.91
N ALA A 166 -9.78 22.74 3.89
CA ALA A 166 -9.60 22.04 2.63
C ALA A 166 -8.37 22.58 1.86
N ASP A 167 -8.18 23.90 1.88
CA ASP A 167 -7.01 24.53 1.25
C ASP A 167 -5.70 24.12 1.94
N ARG A 168 -5.70 23.97 3.27
CA ARG A 168 -4.54 23.45 4.03
C ARG A 168 -4.17 22.03 3.59
N VAL A 169 -5.16 21.16 3.47
CA VAL A 169 -4.94 19.77 2.99
C VAL A 169 -4.44 19.78 1.55
N ALA A 170 -5.05 20.58 0.67
CA ALA A 170 -4.63 20.71 -0.73
C ALA A 170 -3.19 21.22 -0.85
N GLN A 171 -2.77 22.20 -0.04
CA GLN A 171 -1.39 22.69 0.00
C GLN A 171 -0.40 21.62 0.47
N ALA A 172 -0.78 20.77 1.45
CA ALA A 172 0.07 19.67 1.87
C ALA A 172 0.22 18.61 0.76
N LEU A 173 -0.81 18.36 -0.03
CA LEU A 173 -0.78 17.46 -1.17
C LEU A 173 0.03 18.01 -2.35
N ASP A 174 0.17 19.32 -2.49
CA ASP A 174 0.87 19.98 -3.60
C ASP A 174 2.33 19.50 -3.76
N LEU A 175 3.00 19.23 -2.63
CA LEU A 175 4.34 18.65 -2.61
C LEU A 175 4.44 17.32 -3.37
N TYR A 176 3.38 16.52 -3.31
CA TYR A 176 3.32 15.17 -3.89
C TYR A 176 2.73 15.17 -5.31
N VAL A 177 1.95 16.18 -5.66
CA VAL A 177 1.34 16.32 -6.98
C VAL A 177 2.24 17.08 -7.95
N ASN A 178 2.79 18.23 -7.53
CA ASN A 178 3.46 19.16 -8.44
C ASN A 178 4.99 19.24 -8.28
N LEU A 179 5.54 18.92 -7.12
CA LEU A 179 6.97 19.02 -6.83
C LEU A 179 7.76 17.72 -7.05
N SER A 180 7.29 16.87 -7.91
CA SER A 180 7.97 15.70 -8.53
C SER A 180 8.92 14.85 -7.66
N LEU A 181 8.70 14.78 -6.35
CA LEU A 181 9.35 13.76 -5.52
C LEU A 181 8.72 12.38 -5.73
N ILE A 182 7.47 12.35 -6.18
CA ILE A 182 6.76 11.14 -6.60
C ILE A 182 5.79 11.57 -7.70
N HIS A 183 6.14 11.39 -8.97
CA HIS A 183 5.17 11.55 -10.05
C HIS A 183 4.10 10.46 -9.94
N ILE A 184 3.03 10.75 -9.22
CA ILE A 184 1.84 9.90 -9.09
C ILE A 184 0.79 10.46 -10.05
N SER A 185 1.05 10.42 -11.35
CA SER A 185 0.18 11.10 -12.31
C SER A 185 -0.27 10.27 -13.50
N GLU A 186 -0.03 8.94 -13.50
CA GLU A 186 -0.59 8.09 -14.54
C GLU A 186 -1.27 6.85 -13.94
N PRO A 187 -2.42 6.41 -14.49
CA PRO A 187 -3.11 5.21 -14.05
C PRO A 187 -2.30 3.98 -14.47
N THR A 188 -1.34 3.59 -13.65
CA THR A 188 -0.64 2.32 -13.86
C THR A 188 -1.43 1.24 -13.13
N ARG A 189 -2.18 0.46 -13.91
CA ARG A 189 -2.86 -0.73 -13.42
C ARG A 189 -1.79 -1.74 -13.02
N LEU A 190 -1.80 -2.15 -11.75
CA LEU A 190 -1.13 -3.36 -11.32
C LEU A 190 -1.90 -4.53 -11.95
N ASP A 191 -1.44 -5.03 -13.09
CA ASP A 191 -1.92 -6.29 -13.61
C ASP A 191 -1.44 -7.38 -12.66
N VAL A 192 -2.34 -7.82 -11.79
CA VAL A 192 -2.12 -9.02 -10.98
C VAL A 192 -2.08 -10.17 -11.97
N ILE A 193 -0.89 -10.71 -12.19
CA ILE A 193 -0.70 -11.92 -12.98
C ILE A 193 -1.28 -13.06 -12.14
N SER A 194 -2.45 -13.52 -12.55
CA SER A 194 -3.11 -14.71 -12.01
C SER A 194 -2.56 -15.98 -12.68
#